data_2967ca2be041a06e8e15ce95e61d9733
#
_entry.id   2967ca2be041a06e8e15ce95e61d9733
#
_cell.length_a   1.000
_cell.length_b   1.000
_cell.length_c   1.000
_cell.angle_alpha   90.00
_cell.angle_beta   90.00
_cell.angle_gamma   90.00
#
_symmetry.space_group_name_H-M   'P 1'
#
loop_
_entity.id
_entity.type
_entity.pdbx_description
1 polymer ?
#
loop_
_entity_poly.entity_id
_entity_poly.type
_entity_poly.pdbx_seq_one_letter_code
_entity_poly.pdbx_strand_id
1 'polypeptide(L)'
;MRTTRGYLDTWLSAGRLLPARYDAIAAIVSRRRISLFVELNALLYLGVLAFAGGLAWTARTYSDQWGDLAILVPATALVAGCFAWAFAKAPPYSTERVASPSLVFDYVLYLGCLVLGVEFGYAEYRFEFLRDQWDYYLLASAIVYFAAAYRFDNRFVLSLGIATLGGWFGVRFTRLHWFGDEPARLMALMYGMVVAGIALATWQLRIKRHFLDAYLQVAAIVVLSTLTWSVLESDGVSPWLLAAVAAAALCIAGGVHFRRFSFVVYGAFAGYVSMSRELLRHSAGVETAFLYIVVSAGLMVVGLVTLSRRMERQP
;
A
#
# COMPACT_ATOMS: atom_id res chain seq x y z
N MET A 1 -27.21 -12.82 -11.61
CA MET A 1 -26.45 -12.13 -10.54
C MET A 1 -27.44 -11.69 -9.46
N ARG A 2 -27.35 -12.22 -8.25
CA ARG A 2 -28.14 -11.69 -7.13
C ARG A 2 -27.52 -10.35 -6.76
N THR A 3 -28.30 -9.28 -6.85
CA THR A 3 -27.89 -7.96 -6.36
C THR A 3 -27.57 -8.06 -4.86
N THR A 4 -26.74 -7.17 -4.31
CA THR A 4 -26.42 -7.10 -2.87
C THR A 4 -27.73 -7.15 -2.04
N ARG A 5 -28.79 -6.59 -2.57
CA ARG A 5 -30.14 -6.64 -1.98
C ARG A 5 -30.70 -8.07 -1.98
N GLY A 6 -30.50 -8.84 -3.03
CA GLY A 6 -30.93 -10.23 -3.11
C GLY A 6 -30.21 -11.17 -2.12
N TYR A 7 -28.97 -10.87 -1.74
CA TYR A 7 -28.30 -11.57 -0.64
C TYR A 7 -28.89 -11.20 0.72
N LEU A 8 -29.21 -9.92 0.94
CA LEU A 8 -29.86 -9.46 2.16
C LEU A 8 -31.23 -10.12 2.34
N ASP A 9 -32.02 -10.21 1.27
CA ASP A 9 -33.35 -10.87 1.27
C ASP A 9 -33.21 -12.38 1.62
N THR A 10 -32.17 -13.03 1.07
CA THR A 10 -31.90 -14.44 1.38
C THR A 10 -31.46 -14.64 2.84
N TRP A 11 -30.69 -13.73 3.42
CA TRP A 11 -30.27 -13.80 4.82
C TRP A 11 -31.40 -13.49 5.79
N LEU A 12 -32.30 -12.58 5.42
CA LEU A 12 -33.53 -12.31 6.19
C LEU A 12 -34.44 -13.53 6.19
N SER A 13 -34.68 -14.11 5.02
CA SER A 13 -35.56 -15.31 4.90
C SER A 13 -34.98 -16.55 5.57
N ALA A 14 -33.62 -16.65 5.64
CA ALA A 14 -32.91 -17.72 6.35
C ALA A 14 -32.79 -17.48 7.87
N GLY A 15 -33.38 -16.41 8.41
CA GLY A 15 -33.33 -16.07 9.84
C GLY A 15 -31.91 -15.64 10.33
N ARG A 16 -30.99 -15.41 9.41
CA ARG A 16 -29.60 -15.01 9.73
C ARG A 16 -29.46 -13.51 9.99
N LEU A 17 -30.48 -12.73 9.68
CA LEU A 17 -30.49 -11.29 9.84
C LEU A 17 -31.78 -10.84 10.54
N LEU A 18 -31.65 -10.03 11.59
CA LEU A 18 -32.80 -9.44 12.28
C LEU A 18 -33.42 -8.36 11.38
N PRO A 19 -34.77 -8.22 11.36
CA PRO A 19 -35.47 -7.25 10.51
C PRO A 19 -34.98 -5.81 10.68
N ALA A 20 -34.73 -5.37 11.91
CA ALA A 20 -34.19 -4.03 12.19
C ALA A 20 -32.78 -3.79 11.60
N ARG A 21 -31.96 -4.82 11.54
CA ARG A 21 -30.64 -4.75 10.88
C ARG A 21 -30.76 -4.80 9.36
N TYR A 22 -31.72 -5.58 8.85
CA TYR A 22 -32.02 -5.60 7.42
C TYR A 22 -32.39 -4.21 6.91
N ASP A 23 -33.34 -3.52 7.58
CA ASP A 23 -33.78 -2.18 7.17
C ASP A 23 -32.64 -1.15 7.19
N ALA A 24 -31.77 -1.20 8.20
CA ALA A 24 -30.59 -0.33 8.29
C ALA A 24 -29.60 -0.59 7.14
N ILE A 25 -29.30 -1.86 6.84
CA ILE A 25 -28.37 -2.23 5.76
C ILE A 25 -29.00 -1.94 4.39
N ALA A 26 -30.27 -2.24 4.20
CA ALA A 26 -31.01 -1.99 2.97
C ALA A 26 -31.09 -0.49 2.65
N ALA A 27 -31.21 0.38 3.67
CA ALA A 27 -31.17 1.83 3.51
C ALA A 27 -29.80 2.33 3.03
N ILE A 28 -28.70 1.72 3.47
CA ILE A 28 -27.34 2.02 3.00
C ILE A 28 -27.13 1.51 1.57
N VAL A 29 -27.51 0.26 1.30
CA VAL A 29 -27.38 -0.36 -0.03
C VAL A 29 -28.21 0.38 -1.09
N SER A 30 -29.39 0.90 -0.71
CA SER A 30 -30.24 1.72 -1.60
C SER A 30 -29.81 3.19 -1.71
N ARG A 31 -28.67 3.57 -1.15
CA ARG A 31 -28.13 4.95 -1.08
C ARG A 31 -29.09 5.96 -0.42
N ARG A 32 -30.05 5.51 0.35
CA ARG A 32 -30.93 6.37 1.15
C ARG A 32 -30.25 6.90 2.41
N ARG A 33 -29.16 6.26 2.83
CA ARG A 33 -28.26 6.74 3.91
C ARG A 33 -26.83 6.63 3.43
N ILE A 34 -26.03 7.65 3.71
CA ILE A 34 -24.59 7.66 3.46
C ILE A 34 -23.94 6.95 4.64
N SER A 35 -23.07 5.98 4.37
CA SER A 35 -22.22 5.40 5.39
C SER A 35 -20.97 6.24 5.51
N LEU A 36 -20.81 6.95 6.60
CA LEU A 36 -19.59 7.74 6.92
C LEU A 36 -18.49 6.86 7.51
N PHE A 37 -18.64 5.55 7.47
CA PHE A 37 -17.69 4.63 8.11
C PHE A 37 -16.29 4.68 7.47
N VAL A 38 -16.23 4.76 6.14
CA VAL A 38 -14.96 4.80 5.41
C VAL A 38 -14.26 6.13 5.64
N GLU A 39 -15.01 7.24 5.59
CA GLU A 39 -14.50 8.59 5.79
C GLU A 39 -14.00 8.80 7.23
N LEU A 40 -14.77 8.35 8.22
CA LEU A 40 -14.36 8.43 9.64
C LEU A 40 -13.11 7.56 9.90
N ASN A 41 -13.04 6.37 9.31
CA ASN A 41 -11.86 5.53 9.42
C ASN A 41 -10.64 6.20 8.78
N ALA A 42 -10.77 6.75 7.59
CA ALA A 42 -9.68 7.48 6.93
C ALA A 42 -9.22 8.66 7.78
N LEU A 43 -10.16 9.44 8.36
CA LEU A 43 -9.85 10.55 9.24
C LEU A 43 -9.11 10.11 10.51
N LEU A 44 -9.49 8.99 11.11
CA LEU A 44 -8.83 8.43 12.28
C LEU A 44 -7.39 7.98 11.96
N TYR A 45 -7.17 7.30 10.82
CA TYR A 45 -5.81 6.94 10.39
C TYR A 45 -4.95 8.17 10.12
N LEU A 46 -5.51 9.20 9.47
CA LEU A 46 -4.83 10.48 9.28
C LEU A 46 -4.53 11.16 10.62
N GLY A 47 -5.45 11.10 11.59
CA GLY A 47 -5.24 11.62 12.94
C GLY A 47 -4.08 10.94 13.67
N VAL A 48 -3.99 9.60 13.59
CA VAL A 48 -2.88 8.83 14.19
C VAL A 48 -1.55 9.19 13.49
N LEU A 49 -1.57 9.31 12.16
CA LEU A 49 -0.38 9.70 11.40
C LEU A 49 0.06 11.14 11.74
N ALA A 50 -0.90 12.08 11.81
CA ALA A 50 -0.62 13.47 12.19
C ALA A 50 -0.09 13.58 13.62
N PHE A 51 -0.62 12.78 14.56
CA PHE A 51 -0.11 12.71 15.93
C PHE A 51 1.33 12.22 15.98
N ALA A 52 1.65 11.12 15.29
CA ALA A 52 3.02 10.59 15.23
C ALA A 52 3.98 11.59 14.55
N GLY A 53 3.55 12.24 13.47
CA GLY A 53 4.32 13.30 12.80
C GLY A 53 4.52 14.53 13.69
N GLY A 54 3.50 14.95 14.43
CA GLY A 54 3.59 16.02 15.43
C GLY A 54 4.55 15.68 16.56
N LEU A 55 4.53 14.43 17.03
CA LEU A 55 5.47 13.96 18.03
C LEU A 55 6.93 14.00 17.52
N ALA A 56 7.16 13.55 16.29
CA ALA A 56 8.47 13.62 15.66
C ALA A 56 8.97 15.06 15.51
N TRP A 57 8.09 15.96 15.07
CA TRP A 57 8.41 17.38 14.94
C TRP A 57 8.75 18.01 16.31
N THR A 58 7.93 17.76 17.32
CA THR A 58 8.13 18.26 18.69
C THR A 58 9.43 17.74 19.26
N ALA A 59 9.71 16.45 19.13
CA ALA A 59 10.95 15.84 19.56
C ALA A 59 12.17 16.52 18.94
N ARG A 60 12.14 16.74 17.63
CA ARG A 60 13.24 17.41 16.92
C ARG A 60 13.42 18.87 17.34
N THR A 61 12.31 19.60 17.56
CA THR A 61 12.36 21.06 17.84
C THR A 61 12.79 21.37 19.27
N TYR A 62 12.37 20.54 20.24
CA TYR A 62 12.54 20.82 21.66
C TYR A 62 13.56 19.90 22.35
N SER A 63 14.27 19.06 21.62
CA SER A 63 15.26 18.12 22.17
C SER A 63 16.30 18.80 23.03
N ASP A 64 16.80 19.96 22.63
CA ASP A 64 17.83 20.68 23.36
C ASP A 64 17.31 21.38 24.62
N GLN A 65 16.01 21.66 24.71
CA GLN A 65 15.39 22.31 25.86
C GLN A 65 14.92 21.32 26.92
N TRP A 66 14.32 20.19 26.51
CA TRP A 66 13.71 19.22 27.43
C TRP A 66 14.66 18.08 27.82
N GLY A 67 15.69 17.87 27.01
CA GLY A 67 16.60 16.73 27.17
C GLY A 67 16.03 15.44 26.57
N ASP A 68 16.92 14.56 26.16
CA ASP A 68 16.59 13.34 25.41
C ASP A 68 15.70 12.37 26.23
N LEU A 69 15.93 12.27 27.52
CA LEU A 69 15.13 11.39 28.40
C LEU A 69 13.67 11.83 28.53
N ALA A 70 13.41 13.13 28.51
CA ALA A 70 12.05 13.66 28.58
C ALA A 70 11.23 13.33 27.31
N ILE A 71 11.89 13.04 26.21
CA ILE A 71 11.26 12.63 24.93
C ILE A 71 11.19 11.10 24.85
N LEU A 72 12.29 10.41 25.09
CA LEU A 72 12.37 8.96 24.91
C LEU A 72 11.54 8.19 25.95
N VAL A 73 11.56 8.57 27.23
CA VAL A 73 10.84 7.83 28.27
C VAL A 73 9.32 7.78 28.01
N PRO A 74 8.61 8.90 27.73
CA PRO A 74 7.19 8.83 27.41
C PRO A 74 6.92 8.16 26.05
N ALA A 75 7.80 8.28 25.05
CA ALA A 75 7.66 7.58 23.78
C ALA A 75 7.76 6.06 23.96
N THR A 76 8.81 5.58 24.64
CA THR A 76 8.97 4.15 24.98
C THR A 76 7.81 3.64 25.84
N ALA A 77 7.35 4.41 26.83
CA ALA A 77 6.20 4.03 27.64
C ALA A 77 4.92 3.90 26.81
N LEU A 78 4.70 4.81 25.85
CA LEU A 78 3.57 4.77 24.94
C LEU A 78 3.66 3.54 24.01
N VAL A 79 4.83 3.28 23.43
CA VAL A 79 5.07 2.09 22.59
C VAL A 79 4.81 0.82 23.38
N ALA A 80 5.44 0.70 24.56
CA ALA A 80 5.27 -0.45 25.43
C ALA A 80 3.81 -0.66 25.85
N GLY A 81 3.10 0.42 26.19
CA GLY A 81 1.68 0.39 26.52
C GLY A 81 0.80 -0.08 25.34
N CYS A 82 1.05 0.44 24.15
CA CYS A 82 0.32 0.02 22.94
C CYS A 82 0.54 -1.47 22.65
N PHE A 83 1.79 -1.94 22.66
CA PHE A 83 2.07 -3.35 22.40
C PHE A 83 1.59 -4.27 23.52
N ALA A 84 1.77 -3.90 24.80
CA ALA A 84 1.25 -4.68 25.92
C ALA A 84 -0.27 -4.84 25.83
N TRP A 85 -0.98 -3.76 25.53
CA TRP A 85 -2.42 -3.79 25.35
C TRP A 85 -2.82 -4.64 24.11
N ALA A 86 -2.08 -4.50 23.01
CA ALA A 86 -2.31 -5.30 21.81
C ALA A 86 -2.11 -6.80 22.07
N PHE A 87 -1.03 -7.20 22.77
CA PHE A 87 -0.81 -8.59 23.14
C PHE A 87 -1.89 -9.14 24.09
N ALA A 88 -2.37 -8.32 25.05
CA ALA A 88 -3.41 -8.72 25.99
C ALA A 88 -4.78 -8.92 25.32
N LYS A 89 -5.07 -8.19 24.22
CA LYS A 89 -6.35 -8.25 23.51
C LYS A 89 -6.33 -9.08 22.24
N ALA A 90 -5.14 -9.45 21.78
CA ALA A 90 -4.97 -10.19 20.53
C ALA A 90 -5.54 -11.61 20.64
N PRO A 91 -6.25 -12.08 19.61
CA PRO A 91 -6.62 -13.48 19.48
C PRO A 91 -5.37 -14.37 19.32
N PRO A 92 -5.50 -15.69 19.52
CA PRO A 92 -4.43 -16.64 19.25
C PRO A 92 -3.88 -16.50 17.83
N TYR A 93 -2.58 -16.73 17.67
CA TYR A 93 -1.96 -16.72 16.35
C TYR A 93 -2.53 -17.83 15.45
N SER A 94 -2.83 -17.50 14.21
CA SER A 94 -3.21 -18.48 13.18
C SER A 94 -2.49 -18.15 11.88
N THR A 95 -2.20 -19.16 11.07
CA THR A 95 -1.68 -19.00 9.70
C THR A 95 -2.75 -18.53 8.72
N GLU A 96 -4.01 -18.71 9.08
CA GLU A 96 -5.17 -18.20 8.35
C GLU A 96 -5.52 -16.77 8.77
N ARG A 97 -6.51 -16.19 8.10
CA ARG A 97 -6.99 -14.84 8.40
C ARG A 97 -7.70 -14.81 9.76
N VAL A 98 -7.24 -13.94 10.64
CA VAL A 98 -7.86 -13.66 11.93
C VAL A 98 -8.52 -12.29 11.86
N ALA A 99 -9.78 -12.20 12.26
CA ALA A 99 -10.46 -10.91 12.31
C ALA A 99 -9.91 -10.05 13.48
N SER A 100 -9.73 -8.75 13.22
CA SER A 100 -9.37 -7.82 14.28
C SER A 100 -10.44 -7.79 15.36
N PRO A 101 -10.08 -7.76 16.66
CA PRO A 101 -11.05 -7.71 17.76
C PRO A 101 -11.93 -6.46 17.71
N SER A 102 -11.37 -5.33 17.34
CA SER A 102 -12.07 -4.05 17.21
C SER A 102 -11.29 -3.06 16.39
N LEU A 103 -11.95 -2.00 15.90
CA LEU A 103 -11.28 -0.89 15.22
C LEU A 103 -10.26 -0.18 16.13
N VAL A 104 -10.58 -0.04 17.41
CA VAL A 104 -9.65 0.57 18.39
C VAL A 104 -8.36 -0.23 18.48
N PHE A 105 -8.44 -1.56 18.37
CA PHE A 105 -7.26 -2.43 18.35
C PHE A 105 -6.33 -2.07 17.17
N ASP A 106 -6.90 -1.88 15.98
CA ASP A 106 -6.11 -1.54 14.80
C ASP A 106 -5.42 -0.17 14.94
N TYR A 107 -6.13 0.83 15.51
CA TYR A 107 -5.56 2.16 15.72
C TYR A 107 -4.46 2.19 16.79
N VAL A 108 -4.65 1.50 17.91
CA VAL A 108 -3.64 1.43 18.97
C VAL A 108 -2.38 0.71 18.49
N LEU A 109 -2.55 -0.39 17.76
CA LEU A 109 -1.43 -1.11 17.17
C LEU A 109 -0.68 -0.23 16.15
N TYR A 110 -1.42 0.48 15.28
CA TYR A 110 -0.84 1.36 14.28
C TYR A 110 -0.09 2.53 14.93
N LEU A 111 -0.68 3.14 15.99
CA LEU A 111 -0.03 4.18 16.77
C LEU A 111 1.28 3.67 17.39
N GLY A 112 1.26 2.49 18.03
CA GLY A 112 2.47 1.90 18.61
C GLY A 112 3.58 1.69 17.59
N CYS A 113 3.23 1.20 16.38
CA CYS A 113 4.19 1.04 15.29
C CYS A 113 4.75 2.38 14.80
N LEU A 114 3.91 3.40 14.59
CA LEU A 114 4.37 4.71 14.14
C LEU A 114 5.27 5.39 15.17
N VAL A 115 4.90 5.37 16.44
CA VAL A 115 5.71 5.97 17.52
C VAL A 115 7.04 5.24 17.68
N LEU A 116 7.06 3.90 17.53
CA LEU A 116 8.31 3.13 17.50
C LEU A 116 9.26 3.59 16.38
N GLY A 117 8.72 3.82 15.18
CA GLY A 117 9.54 4.33 14.07
C GLY A 117 10.08 5.73 14.32
N VAL A 118 9.28 6.60 14.93
CA VAL A 118 9.71 7.94 15.37
C VAL A 118 10.80 7.83 16.44
N GLU A 119 10.63 6.94 17.43
CA GLU A 119 11.59 6.72 18.52
C GLU A 119 12.94 6.22 17.98
N PHE A 120 12.93 5.21 17.09
CA PHE A 120 14.14 4.70 16.46
C PHE A 120 14.84 5.79 15.62
N GLY A 121 14.07 6.56 14.83
CA GLY A 121 14.61 7.65 14.04
C GLY A 121 15.18 8.78 14.91
N TYR A 122 14.52 9.11 16.02
CA TYR A 122 15.02 10.12 16.97
C TYR A 122 16.28 9.64 17.70
N ALA A 123 16.29 8.39 18.16
CA ALA A 123 17.45 7.81 18.84
C ALA A 123 18.68 7.80 17.93
N GLU A 124 18.50 7.42 16.66
CA GLU A 124 19.61 7.46 15.69
C GLU A 124 20.05 8.89 15.38
N TYR A 125 19.11 9.82 15.17
CA TYR A 125 19.40 11.23 14.93
C TYR A 125 20.20 11.88 16.08
N ARG A 126 19.88 11.50 17.34
CA ARG A 126 20.47 12.14 18.53
C ARG A 126 21.77 11.49 18.98
N PHE A 127 21.85 10.17 18.95
CA PHE A 127 22.97 9.42 19.51
C PHE A 127 23.90 8.83 18.45
N GLU A 128 23.51 8.86 17.19
CA GLU A 128 24.31 8.36 16.06
C GLU A 128 24.90 6.95 16.28
N PHE A 129 24.10 6.04 16.90
CA PHE A 129 24.54 4.68 17.25
C PHE A 129 25.06 3.90 16.05
N LEU A 130 24.40 4.08 14.90
CA LEU A 130 24.72 3.39 13.66
C LEU A 130 25.69 4.20 12.78
N ARG A 131 25.96 5.45 13.12
CA ARG A 131 26.87 6.35 12.37
C ARG A 131 26.59 6.33 10.86
N ASP A 132 27.58 5.91 10.06
CA ASP A 132 27.45 5.82 8.61
C ASP A 132 26.38 4.81 8.13
N GLN A 133 25.91 3.94 9.00
CA GLN A 133 24.93 2.92 8.70
C GLN A 133 23.55 3.24 9.30
N TRP A 134 23.23 4.51 9.46
CA TRP A 134 21.98 4.97 10.05
C TRP A 134 20.72 4.39 9.38
N ASP A 135 20.79 4.03 8.09
CA ASP A 135 19.70 3.40 7.35
C ASP A 135 19.20 2.09 7.97
N TYR A 136 20.03 1.39 8.75
CA TYR A 136 19.59 0.15 9.42
C TYR A 136 18.47 0.35 10.44
N TYR A 137 18.23 1.57 10.96
CA TYR A 137 17.05 1.79 11.79
C TYR A 137 15.75 1.59 11.01
N LEU A 138 15.74 1.92 9.69
CA LEU A 138 14.60 1.65 8.82
C LEU A 138 14.39 0.15 8.66
N LEU A 139 15.47 -0.61 8.46
CA LEU A 139 15.39 -2.07 8.38
C LEU A 139 14.88 -2.69 9.68
N ALA A 140 15.41 -2.26 10.83
CA ALA A 140 14.94 -2.71 12.13
C ALA A 140 13.46 -2.41 12.34
N SER A 141 13.01 -1.20 12.02
CA SER A 141 11.59 -0.81 12.08
C SER A 141 10.75 -1.70 11.15
N ALA A 142 11.19 -1.94 9.91
CA ALA A 142 10.48 -2.79 8.97
C ALA A 142 10.31 -4.22 9.50
N ILE A 143 11.36 -4.80 10.09
CA ILE A 143 11.30 -6.14 10.70
C ILE A 143 10.24 -6.18 11.81
N VAL A 144 10.23 -5.18 12.70
CA VAL A 144 9.23 -5.11 13.78
C VAL A 144 7.82 -4.96 13.21
N TYR A 145 7.64 -4.13 12.17
CA TYR A 145 6.33 -3.95 11.53
C TYR A 145 5.85 -5.22 10.84
N PHE A 146 6.73 -5.95 10.15
CA PHE A 146 6.37 -7.27 9.59
C PHE A 146 5.99 -8.25 10.70
N ALA A 147 6.78 -8.35 11.77
CA ALA A 147 6.48 -9.23 12.90
C ALA A 147 5.10 -8.89 13.51
N ALA A 148 4.82 -7.60 13.74
CA ALA A 148 3.54 -7.12 14.25
C ALA A 148 2.40 -7.39 13.26
N ALA A 149 2.59 -7.12 11.97
CA ALA A 149 1.59 -7.37 10.93
C ALA A 149 1.19 -8.85 10.87
N TYR A 150 2.17 -9.76 10.90
CA TYR A 150 1.91 -11.20 10.88
C TYR A 150 1.34 -11.70 12.19
N ARG A 151 1.80 -11.21 13.35
CA ARG A 151 1.29 -11.59 14.66
C ARG A 151 -0.16 -11.17 14.87
N PHE A 152 -0.50 -9.95 14.47
CA PHE A 152 -1.81 -9.34 14.73
C PHE A 152 -2.75 -9.32 13.51
N ASP A 153 -2.31 -9.86 12.37
CA ASP A 153 -3.09 -9.92 11.11
C ASP A 153 -3.55 -8.54 10.60
N ASN A 154 -2.68 -7.54 10.71
CA ASN A 154 -3.03 -6.17 10.37
C ASN A 154 -2.41 -5.72 9.05
N ARG A 155 -3.27 -5.40 8.05
CA ARG A 155 -2.85 -4.98 6.72
C ARG A 155 -2.21 -3.59 6.69
N PHE A 156 -2.61 -2.69 7.58
CA PHE A 156 -2.02 -1.34 7.64
C PHE A 156 -0.60 -1.39 8.16
N VAL A 157 -0.35 -2.17 9.21
CA VAL A 157 1.00 -2.39 9.72
C VAL A 157 1.87 -3.11 8.68
N LEU A 158 1.29 -4.04 7.91
CA LEU A 158 1.97 -4.65 6.77
C LEU A 158 2.39 -3.61 5.73
N SER A 159 1.47 -2.72 5.35
CA SER A 159 1.77 -1.64 4.40
C SER A 159 2.87 -0.71 4.92
N LEU A 160 2.87 -0.42 6.22
CA LEU A 160 3.93 0.35 6.87
C LEU A 160 5.27 -0.38 6.79
N GLY A 161 5.31 -1.69 7.07
CA GLY A 161 6.50 -2.52 6.93
C GLY A 161 7.06 -2.55 5.50
N ILE A 162 6.18 -2.71 4.50
CA ILE A 162 6.56 -2.68 3.09
C ILE A 162 7.11 -1.30 2.72
N ALA A 163 6.45 -0.20 3.11
CA ALA A 163 6.91 1.16 2.81
C ALA A 163 8.26 1.47 3.45
N THR A 164 8.45 1.09 4.72
CA THR A 164 9.70 1.30 5.46
C THR A 164 10.86 0.47 4.87
N LEU A 165 10.59 -0.77 4.46
CA LEU A 165 11.56 -1.59 3.74
C LEU A 165 11.96 -0.94 2.41
N GLY A 166 11.00 -0.36 1.68
CA GLY A 166 11.28 0.40 0.44
C GLY A 166 12.14 1.61 0.70
N GLY A 167 11.90 2.34 1.78
CA GLY A 167 12.74 3.45 2.23
C GLY A 167 14.18 3.01 2.52
N TRP A 168 14.35 1.90 3.25
CA TRP A 168 15.66 1.32 3.50
C TRP A 168 16.38 0.93 2.20
N PHE A 169 15.69 0.24 1.30
CA PHE A 169 16.22 -0.12 -0.01
C PHE A 169 16.71 1.12 -0.77
N GLY A 170 15.86 2.14 -0.87
CA GLY A 170 16.20 3.38 -1.57
C GLY A 170 17.45 4.05 -1.01
N VAL A 171 17.55 4.22 0.31
CA VAL A 171 18.70 4.85 0.97
C VAL A 171 19.96 4.01 0.84
N ARG A 172 19.87 2.72 1.15
CA ARG A 172 21.03 1.82 1.21
C ARG A 172 21.72 1.69 -0.13
N PHE A 173 20.95 1.38 -1.17
CA PHE A 173 21.53 1.13 -2.48
C PHE A 173 21.95 2.41 -3.21
N THR A 174 21.31 3.54 -2.97
CA THR A 174 21.78 4.82 -3.49
C THR A 174 23.20 5.14 -2.99
N ARG A 175 23.52 4.80 -1.74
CA ARG A 175 24.84 4.99 -1.17
C ARG A 175 25.91 4.06 -1.73
N LEU A 176 25.55 2.86 -2.12
CA LEU A 176 26.51 1.85 -2.58
C LEU A 176 27.04 2.12 -3.99
N HIS A 177 26.45 3.03 -4.76
CA HIS A 177 26.83 3.39 -6.14
C HIS A 177 27.05 2.17 -7.07
N TRP A 178 26.43 1.03 -6.74
CA TRP A 178 26.65 -0.24 -7.45
C TRP A 178 26.17 -0.22 -8.90
N PHE A 179 25.29 0.70 -9.25
CA PHE A 179 24.59 0.70 -10.54
C PHE A 179 24.95 1.88 -11.45
N GLY A 180 26.09 2.55 -11.21
CA GLY A 180 26.55 3.67 -12.05
C GLY A 180 25.62 4.88 -11.97
N ASP A 181 25.37 5.53 -13.11
CA ASP A 181 24.63 6.80 -13.19
C ASP A 181 23.11 6.65 -13.02
N GLU A 182 22.58 5.41 -13.00
CA GLU A 182 21.14 5.13 -12.90
C GLU A 182 20.74 4.21 -11.73
N PRO A 183 21.25 4.45 -10.51
CA PRO A 183 21.05 3.51 -9.41
C PRO A 183 19.59 3.42 -8.97
N ALA A 184 18.86 4.52 -8.93
CA ALA A 184 17.51 4.58 -8.37
C ALA A 184 16.51 3.70 -9.12
N ARG A 185 16.64 3.59 -10.44
CA ARG A 185 15.77 2.81 -11.31
C ARG A 185 15.90 1.31 -11.08
N LEU A 186 17.13 0.82 -11.09
CA LEU A 186 17.42 -0.60 -10.86
C LEU A 186 17.07 -1.02 -9.44
N MET A 187 17.28 -0.14 -8.47
CA MET A 187 16.87 -0.37 -7.08
C MET A 187 15.38 -0.49 -6.90
N ALA A 188 14.60 0.39 -7.52
CA ALA A 188 13.16 0.31 -7.47
C ALA A 188 12.65 -0.99 -8.10
N LEU A 189 13.23 -1.43 -9.22
CA LEU A 189 12.91 -2.73 -9.84
C LEU A 189 13.30 -3.89 -8.93
N MET A 190 14.51 -3.88 -8.35
CA MET A 190 14.94 -4.90 -7.38
C MET A 190 14.01 -4.97 -6.17
N TYR A 191 13.66 -3.82 -5.60
CA TYR A 191 12.70 -3.75 -4.50
C TYR A 191 11.35 -4.36 -4.89
N GLY A 192 10.79 -3.99 -6.03
CA GLY A 192 9.55 -4.57 -6.54
C GLY A 192 9.63 -6.10 -6.72
N MET A 193 10.77 -6.61 -7.22
CA MET A 193 11.00 -8.05 -7.35
C MET A 193 11.12 -8.74 -5.98
N VAL A 194 11.80 -8.12 -5.01
CA VAL A 194 11.90 -8.67 -3.64
C VAL A 194 10.52 -8.74 -2.99
N VAL A 195 9.72 -7.68 -3.11
CA VAL A 195 8.35 -7.66 -2.57
C VAL A 195 7.47 -8.73 -3.25
N ALA A 196 7.59 -8.90 -4.57
CA ALA A 196 6.90 -9.97 -5.28
C ALA A 196 7.39 -11.37 -4.86
N GLY A 197 8.70 -11.53 -4.64
CA GLY A 197 9.30 -12.77 -4.12
C GLY A 197 8.77 -13.15 -2.74
N ILE A 198 8.68 -12.18 -1.82
CA ILE A 198 8.08 -12.35 -0.49
C ILE A 198 6.60 -12.77 -0.63
N ALA A 199 5.85 -12.13 -1.53
CA ALA A 199 4.46 -12.48 -1.81
C ALA A 199 4.30 -13.95 -2.23
N LEU A 200 5.13 -14.40 -3.17
CA LEU A 200 5.11 -15.78 -3.67
C LEU A 200 5.57 -16.78 -2.60
N ALA A 201 6.60 -16.44 -1.83
CA ALA A 201 7.09 -17.30 -0.74
C ALA A 201 6.01 -17.51 0.33
N THR A 202 5.35 -16.43 0.77
CA THR A 202 4.26 -16.53 1.76
C THR A 202 3.06 -17.31 1.24
N TRP A 203 2.75 -17.17 -0.07
CA TRP A 203 1.70 -17.95 -0.71
C TRP A 203 2.03 -19.45 -0.78
N GLN A 204 3.28 -19.80 -1.13
CA GLN A 204 3.74 -21.21 -1.16
C GLN A 204 3.78 -21.83 0.23
N LEU A 205 4.29 -21.08 1.21
CA LEU A 205 4.36 -21.52 2.62
C LEU A 205 2.99 -21.56 3.32
N ARG A 206 1.94 -21.11 2.66
CA ARG A 206 0.57 -21.02 3.19
C ARG A 206 0.43 -20.16 4.44
N ILE A 207 1.32 -19.19 4.62
CA ILE A 207 1.31 -18.28 5.75
C ILE A 207 0.58 -16.99 5.34
N LYS A 208 -0.53 -16.67 6.00
CA LYS A 208 -1.30 -15.41 5.79
C LYS A 208 -1.54 -15.10 4.30
N ARG A 209 -2.05 -16.08 3.54
CA ARG A 209 -2.28 -15.95 2.09
C ARG A 209 -3.05 -14.72 1.65
N HIS A 210 -3.86 -14.14 2.53
CA HIS A 210 -4.62 -12.93 2.24
C HIS A 210 -3.75 -11.66 2.19
N PHE A 211 -2.48 -11.72 2.62
CA PHE A 211 -1.49 -10.65 2.45
C PHE A 211 -0.90 -10.59 1.03
N LEU A 212 -1.03 -11.67 0.26
CA LEU A 212 -0.55 -11.77 -1.13
C LEU A 212 -0.96 -10.54 -1.95
N ASP A 213 -2.23 -10.11 -1.83
CA ASP A 213 -2.74 -8.97 -2.57
C ASP A 213 -2.03 -7.66 -2.25
N ALA A 214 -1.75 -7.42 -0.97
CA ALA A 214 -1.08 -6.18 -0.55
C ALA A 214 0.35 -6.13 -1.10
N TYR A 215 1.09 -7.23 -1.00
CA TYR A 215 2.44 -7.34 -1.57
C TYR A 215 2.44 -7.16 -3.09
N LEU A 216 1.58 -7.89 -3.80
CA LEU A 216 1.53 -7.83 -5.26
C LEU A 216 1.08 -6.47 -5.78
N GLN A 217 0.17 -5.77 -5.08
CA GLN A 217 -0.22 -4.42 -5.45
C GLN A 217 0.97 -3.45 -5.35
N VAL A 218 1.73 -3.48 -4.26
CA VAL A 218 2.92 -2.63 -4.12
C VAL A 218 3.97 -2.99 -5.16
N ALA A 219 4.26 -4.28 -5.35
CA ALA A 219 5.21 -4.72 -6.37
C ALA A 219 4.81 -4.25 -7.78
N ALA A 220 3.53 -4.41 -8.15
CA ALA A 220 3.02 -3.97 -9.45
C ALA A 220 3.14 -2.45 -9.63
N ILE A 221 2.74 -1.66 -8.62
CA ILE A 221 2.84 -0.20 -8.66
C ILE A 221 4.30 0.22 -8.82
N VAL A 222 5.22 -0.32 -8.01
CA VAL A 222 6.64 0.04 -8.06
C VAL A 222 7.25 -0.33 -9.40
N VAL A 223 7.07 -1.58 -9.87
CA VAL A 223 7.65 -2.03 -11.14
C VAL A 223 7.08 -1.24 -12.32
N LEU A 224 5.76 -1.10 -12.41
CA LEU A 224 5.13 -0.40 -13.53
C LEU A 224 5.47 1.10 -13.52
N SER A 225 5.47 1.78 -12.38
CA SER A 225 5.83 3.20 -12.31
C SER A 225 7.30 3.42 -12.67
N THR A 226 8.21 2.55 -12.22
CA THR A 226 9.64 2.63 -12.57
C THR A 226 9.86 2.42 -14.06
N LEU A 227 9.25 1.40 -14.66
CA LEU A 227 9.36 1.15 -16.09
C LEU A 227 8.76 2.29 -16.92
N THR A 228 7.58 2.80 -16.53
CA THR A 228 6.96 3.95 -17.18
C THR A 228 7.84 5.19 -17.11
N TRP A 229 8.40 5.48 -15.93
CA TRP A 229 9.36 6.59 -15.77
C TRP A 229 10.58 6.42 -16.66
N SER A 230 11.12 5.19 -16.75
CA SER A 230 12.25 4.87 -17.64
C SER A 230 11.94 5.14 -19.11
N VAL A 231 10.71 4.88 -19.56
CA VAL A 231 10.26 5.23 -20.92
C VAL A 231 10.17 6.74 -21.10
N LEU A 232 9.67 7.48 -20.10
CA LEU A 232 9.55 8.93 -20.18
C LEU A 232 10.89 9.65 -20.30
N GLU A 233 11.94 9.14 -19.64
CA GLU A 233 13.28 9.71 -19.69
C GLU A 233 14.10 9.25 -20.90
N SER A 234 13.76 8.12 -21.52
CA SER A 234 14.56 7.59 -22.63
C SER A 234 14.34 8.35 -23.93
N ASP A 235 15.42 8.48 -24.69
CA ASP A 235 15.41 9.07 -26.03
C ASP A 235 15.32 7.97 -27.10
N GLY A 236 14.13 7.75 -27.66
CA GLY A 236 13.83 6.77 -28.71
C GLY A 236 13.18 5.48 -28.21
N VAL A 237 12.93 4.57 -29.15
CA VAL A 237 12.43 3.23 -28.84
C VAL A 237 13.50 2.50 -28.03
N SER A 238 13.30 2.44 -26.73
CA SER A 238 14.26 1.87 -25.80
C SER A 238 13.81 0.46 -25.34
N PRO A 239 14.73 -0.37 -24.84
CA PRO A 239 14.38 -1.65 -24.20
C PRO A 239 13.36 -1.49 -23.06
N TRP A 240 13.35 -0.29 -22.44
CA TRP A 240 12.40 0.06 -21.37
C TRP A 240 10.94 0.09 -21.87
N LEU A 241 10.71 0.52 -23.11
CA LEU A 241 9.37 0.50 -23.69
C LEU A 241 8.84 -0.94 -23.81
N LEU A 242 9.68 -1.86 -24.33
CA LEU A 242 9.30 -3.26 -24.44
C LEU A 242 9.05 -3.88 -23.06
N ALA A 243 9.90 -3.58 -22.10
CA ALA A 243 9.73 -4.05 -20.72
C ALA A 243 8.45 -3.49 -20.08
N ALA A 244 8.16 -2.19 -20.27
CA ALA A 244 6.95 -1.54 -19.74
C ALA A 244 5.68 -2.14 -20.35
N VAL A 245 5.65 -2.32 -21.66
CA VAL A 245 4.50 -2.91 -22.37
C VAL A 245 4.30 -4.37 -21.97
N ALA A 246 5.38 -5.15 -21.88
CA ALA A 246 5.32 -6.54 -21.44
C ALA A 246 4.82 -6.65 -20.00
N ALA A 247 5.35 -5.85 -19.07
CA ALA A 247 4.90 -5.81 -17.69
C ALA A 247 3.43 -5.36 -17.56
N ALA A 248 3.02 -4.35 -18.32
CA ALA A 248 1.64 -3.88 -18.38
C ALA A 248 0.70 -4.99 -18.88
N ALA A 249 1.07 -5.67 -19.96
CA ALA A 249 0.30 -6.79 -20.53
C ALA A 249 0.17 -7.95 -19.53
N LEU A 250 1.27 -8.33 -18.85
CA LEU A 250 1.25 -9.35 -17.81
C LEU A 250 0.36 -8.95 -16.62
N CYS A 251 0.40 -7.68 -16.23
CA CYS A 251 -0.42 -7.14 -15.15
C CYS A 251 -1.90 -7.16 -15.52
N ILE A 252 -2.26 -6.78 -16.76
CA ILE A 252 -3.64 -6.86 -17.28
C ILE A 252 -4.10 -8.32 -17.36
N ALA A 253 -3.29 -9.20 -17.97
CA ALA A 253 -3.64 -10.61 -18.13
C ALA A 253 -3.83 -11.29 -16.77
N GLY A 254 -2.91 -11.07 -15.83
CA GLY A 254 -3.03 -11.55 -14.45
C GLY A 254 -4.25 -10.97 -13.75
N GLY A 255 -4.51 -9.66 -13.89
CA GLY A 255 -5.67 -9.00 -13.32
C GLY A 255 -7.00 -9.58 -13.81
N VAL A 256 -7.10 -9.90 -15.11
CA VAL A 256 -8.28 -10.55 -15.70
C VAL A 256 -8.40 -11.99 -15.23
N HIS A 257 -7.30 -12.75 -15.27
CA HIS A 257 -7.27 -14.17 -14.90
C HIS A 257 -7.66 -14.39 -13.43
N PHE A 258 -7.09 -13.60 -12.52
CA PHE A 258 -7.36 -13.68 -11.08
C PHE A 258 -8.56 -12.81 -10.64
N ARG A 259 -9.27 -12.20 -11.58
CA ARG A 259 -10.42 -11.31 -11.33
C ARG A 259 -10.09 -10.13 -10.39
N ARG A 260 -8.89 -9.58 -10.51
CA ARG A 260 -8.38 -8.46 -9.70
C ARG A 260 -8.35 -7.19 -10.54
N PHE A 261 -9.43 -6.44 -10.55
CA PHE A 261 -9.58 -5.25 -11.39
C PHE A 261 -8.49 -4.19 -11.17
N SER A 262 -7.96 -4.05 -9.94
CA SER A 262 -6.87 -3.11 -9.64
C SER A 262 -5.63 -3.33 -10.52
N PHE A 263 -5.22 -4.58 -10.75
CA PHE A 263 -4.07 -4.89 -11.62
C PHE A 263 -4.33 -4.53 -13.09
N VAL A 264 -5.58 -4.69 -13.54
CA VAL A 264 -5.98 -4.26 -14.88
C VAL A 264 -5.83 -2.75 -15.03
N VAL A 265 -6.26 -1.98 -14.02
CA VAL A 265 -6.12 -0.51 -14.02
C VAL A 265 -4.66 -0.10 -14.03
N TYR A 266 -3.81 -0.71 -13.18
CA TYR A 266 -2.38 -0.38 -13.12
C TYR A 266 -1.68 -0.67 -14.44
N GLY A 267 -1.91 -1.86 -15.01
CA GLY A 267 -1.35 -2.24 -16.32
C GLY A 267 -1.86 -1.36 -17.47
N ALA A 268 -3.16 -1.09 -17.50
CA ALA A 268 -3.74 -0.23 -18.55
C ALA A 268 -3.18 1.19 -18.49
N PHE A 269 -3.06 1.76 -17.28
CA PHE A 269 -2.51 3.10 -17.11
C PHE A 269 -1.03 3.17 -17.50
N ALA A 270 -0.20 2.26 -17.01
CA ALA A 270 1.22 2.22 -17.33
C ALA A 270 1.47 1.98 -18.83
N GLY A 271 0.74 1.02 -19.43
CA GLY A 271 0.80 0.75 -20.86
C GLY A 271 0.36 1.94 -21.70
N TYR A 272 -0.75 2.60 -21.31
CA TYR A 272 -1.24 3.80 -21.98
C TYR A 272 -0.23 4.93 -21.97
N VAL A 273 0.35 5.26 -20.80
CA VAL A 273 1.33 6.34 -20.67
C VAL A 273 2.58 6.03 -21.50
N SER A 274 3.10 4.81 -21.41
CA SER A 274 4.31 4.39 -22.12
C SER A 274 4.12 4.42 -23.65
N MET A 275 3.00 3.91 -24.15
CA MET A 275 2.68 3.93 -25.59
C MET A 275 2.37 5.33 -26.10
N SER A 276 1.63 6.12 -25.32
CA SER A 276 1.29 7.49 -25.71
C SER A 276 2.53 8.38 -25.80
N ARG A 277 3.51 8.19 -24.90
CA ARG A 277 4.79 8.91 -24.95
C ARG A 277 5.50 8.71 -26.29
N GLU A 278 5.60 7.47 -26.75
CA GLU A 278 6.28 7.15 -28.01
C GLU A 278 5.50 7.65 -29.23
N LEU A 279 4.17 7.54 -29.21
CA LEU A 279 3.32 8.01 -30.31
C LEU A 279 3.36 9.54 -30.44
N LEU A 280 3.30 10.25 -29.30
CA LEU A 280 3.30 11.72 -29.28
C LEU A 280 4.66 12.33 -29.64
N ARG A 281 5.74 11.58 -29.50
CA ARG A 281 7.08 11.98 -29.90
C ARG A 281 7.18 12.35 -31.39
N HIS A 282 6.41 11.65 -32.22
CA HIS A 282 6.38 11.83 -33.67
C HIS A 282 5.21 12.71 -34.12
N SER A 283 4.41 13.25 -33.16
CA SER A 283 3.26 14.08 -33.53
C SER A 283 3.69 15.50 -33.93
N ALA A 284 3.13 15.97 -35.03
CA ALA A 284 3.54 17.20 -35.69
C ALA A 284 3.00 18.51 -35.07
N GLY A 285 2.28 18.47 -33.93
CA GLY A 285 1.74 19.69 -33.31
C GLY A 285 1.04 19.47 -31.98
N VAL A 286 0.98 20.55 -31.18
CA VAL A 286 0.37 20.55 -29.84
C VAL A 286 -1.13 20.24 -29.89
N GLU A 287 -1.83 20.74 -30.92
CA GLU A 287 -3.28 20.50 -31.10
C GLU A 287 -3.59 19.02 -31.36
N THR A 288 -2.79 18.37 -32.22
CA THR A 288 -2.94 16.94 -32.53
C THR A 288 -2.65 16.09 -31.28
N ALA A 289 -1.61 16.46 -30.49
CA ALA A 289 -1.28 15.79 -29.27
C ALA A 289 -2.40 15.93 -28.22
N PHE A 290 -2.96 17.11 -28.07
CA PHE A 290 -4.08 17.34 -27.16
C PHE A 290 -5.32 16.53 -27.54
N LEU A 291 -5.72 16.56 -28.81
CA LEU A 291 -6.86 15.79 -29.33
C LEU A 291 -6.66 14.28 -29.09
N TYR A 292 -5.45 13.79 -29.41
CA TYR A 292 -5.09 12.39 -29.16
C TYR A 292 -5.28 12.01 -27.69
N ILE A 293 -4.72 12.81 -26.75
CA ILE A 293 -4.81 12.51 -25.31
C ILE A 293 -6.26 12.47 -24.87
N VAL A 294 -7.08 13.46 -25.23
CA VAL A 294 -8.48 13.53 -24.80
C VAL A 294 -9.28 12.34 -25.32
N VAL A 295 -9.15 12.02 -26.61
CA VAL A 295 -9.90 10.91 -27.24
C VAL A 295 -9.43 9.56 -26.69
N SER A 296 -8.12 9.31 -26.66
CA SER A 296 -7.57 8.01 -26.24
C SER A 296 -7.74 7.76 -24.73
N ALA A 297 -7.62 8.79 -23.88
CA ALA A 297 -7.93 8.67 -22.46
C ALA A 297 -9.42 8.35 -22.22
N GLY A 298 -10.31 9.02 -22.97
CA GLY A 298 -11.74 8.72 -22.95
C GLY A 298 -12.04 7.28 -23.34
N LEU A 299 -11.44 6.77 -24.42
CA LEU A 299 -11.57 5.39 -24.85
C LEU A 299 -11.04 4.39 -23.83
N MET A 300 -9.89 4.69 -23.22
CA MET A 300 -9.31 3.87 -22.14
C MET A 300 -10.27 3.76 -20.96
N VAL A 301 -10.83 4.89 -20.50
CA VAL A 301 -11.79 4.91 -19.37
C VAL A 301 -13.05 4.10 -19.71
N VAL A 302 -13.62 4.29 -20.91
CA VAL A 302 -14.79 3.52 -21.37
C VAL A 302 -14.46 2.03 -21.44
N GLY A 303 -13.28 1.68 -21.96
CA GLY A 303 -12.79 0.29 -21.99
C GLY A 303 -12.69 -0.34 -20.61
N LEU A 304 -12.08 0.37 -19.64
CA LEU A 304 -11.95 -0.07 -18.25
C LEU A 304 -13.32 -0.24 -17.56
N VAL A 305 -14.24 0.72 -17.75
CA VAL A 305 -15.61 0.62 -17.18
C VAL A 305 -16.37 -0.56 -17.79
N THR A 306 -16.23 -0.78 -19.09
CA THR A 306 -16.89 -1.91 -19.78
C THR A 306 -16.32 -3.24 -19.30
N LEU A 307 -14.99 -3.33 -19.13
CA LEU A 307 -14.32 -4.53 -18.64
C LEU A 307 -14.69 -4.81 -17.18
N SER A 308 -14.72 -3.79 -16.33
CA SER A 308 -15.17 -3.90 -14.93
C SER A 308 -16.57 -4.51 -14.86
N ARG A 309 -17.51 -3.98 -15.64
CA ARG A 309 -18.88 -4.51 -15.72
C ARG A 309 -18.95 -5.96 -16.20
N ARG A 310 -18.07 -6.35 -17.13
CA ARG A 310 -17.99 -7.75 -17.59
C ARG A 310 -17.42 -8.66 -16.53
N MET A 311 -16.37 -8.25 -15.81
CA MET A 311 -15.77 -9.01 -14.72
C MET A 311 -16.75 -9.22 -13.55
N GLU A 312 -17.64 -8.26 -13.28
CA GLU A 312 -18.68 -8.37 -12.28
C GLU A 312 -19.83 -9.32 -12.71
N ARG A 313 -20.09 -9.46 -14.01
CA ARG A 313 -21.22 -10.25 -14.55
C ARG A 313 -20.91 -11.73 -14.74
N GLN A 314 -19.65 -12.12 -14.79
CA GLN A 314 -19.26 -13.52 -14.88
C GLN A 314 -19.23 -14.15 -13.47
N PRO A 315 -19.99 -15.24 -13.18
CA PRO A 315 -20.07 -15.88 -11.89
C PRO A 315 -18.74 -16.50 -11.42
#